data_a3739f99600628738148d139c89ed827
#
_entry.id   a3739f99600628738148d139c89ed827
#
_cell.length_a   1.000
_cell.length_b   1.000
_cell.length_c   1.000
_cell.angle_alpha   90.00
_cell.angle_beta   90.00
_cell.angle_gamma   90.00
#
_symmetry.space_group_name_H-M   'P 1'
#
loop_
_entity.id
_entity.type
_entity.pdbx_description
1 polymer ?
#
loop_
_entity_poly.entity_id
_entity_poly.type
_entity_poly.pdbx_seq_one_letter_code
_entity_poly.pdbx_strand_id
1 'polypeptide(L)'
;MSDTSGPMDAPARAATPNPDLKVLDKLVGSWIASGDTDGTISYEWMEGGFFLVQHVDITLFGHRVKAIEMIGHLQPFGEQPSPDIRSRAYDNSGNTLDYVYEINGNELMIWGGEKGSPAYYKGQFSPDGNVNTGEWVYPDGGYKSTMTRVK
;
A
#
# COMPACT_ATOMS: atom_id res chain seq x y z
N MET A 1 9.57 22.97 -31.33
CA MET A 1 9.53 22.32 -30.99
C MET A 1 9.28 21.57 -30.97
N SER A 2 9.18 21.67 -30.73
CA SER A 2 8.83 20.96 -30.57
C SER A 2 8.94 20.08 -30.34
N ASP A 3 8.98 19.87 -30.64
CA ASP A 3 8.98 18.91 -30.41
C ASP A 3 9.54 18.55 -29.62
N THR A 4 9.65 19.12 -29.08
CA THR A 4 10.17 18.80 -28.16
C THR A 4 9.97 17.73 -27.68
N SER A 5 10.12 17.35 -28.20
CA SER A 5 9.93 16.34 -27.82
C SER A 5 10.43 15.83 -26.64
N GLY A 6 10.53 15.94 -25.96
CA GLY A 6 10.99 15.44 -24.73
C GLY A 6 9.99 14.57 -24.05
N PRO A 7 10.34 14.09 -22.85
CA PRO A 7 9.47 13.18 -22.10
C PRO A 7 8.09 13.77 -21.84
N MET A 8 7.97 15.08 -21.86
CA MET A 8 6.68 15.72 -21.60
C MET A 8 5.69 15.47 -22.74
N ASP A 9 6.20 15.24 -23.95
CA ASP A 9 5.31 15.00 -25.08
C ASP A 9 4.92 13.54 -25.23
N ALA A 10 5.87 12.65 -24.98
CA ALA A 10 5.62 11.22 -25.13
C ALA A 10 4.50 10.71 -24.21
N PRO A 11 4.44 11.13 -22.96
CA PRO A 11 3.36 10.65 -22.08
C PRO A 11 1.98 11.14 -22.46
N ALA A 12 1.90 12.14 -23.31
CA ALA A 12 0.60 12.59 -23.77
C ALA A 12 -0.16 11.47 -24.45
N ARG A 13 0.53 10.46 -24.91
CA ARG A 13 -0.12 9.25 -25.32
C ARG A 13 -0.58 8.54 -24.08
N ALA A 14 -1.79 8.13 -24.10
CA ALA A 14 -2.45 7.52 -23.00
C ALA A 14 -1.59 6.47 -22.30
N ALA A 15 -1.03 6.86 -21.21
CA ALA A 15 -0.46 5.90 -20.30
C ALA A 15 -1.61 5.21 -19.57
N THR A 16 -1.53 3.91 -19.43
CA THR A 16 -2.52 3.15 -18.69
C THR A 16 -1.84 2.41 -17.55
N PRO A 17 -2.54 2.25 -16.40
CA PRO A 17 -1.98 1.51 -15.29
C PRO A 17 -1.68 0.07 -15.68
N ASN A 18 -0.63 -0.50 -15.09
CA ASN A 18 -0.34 -1.91 -15.25
C ASN A 18 -1.52 -2.72 -14.70
N PRO A 19 -2.03 -3.70 -15.47
CA PRO A 19 -3.16 -4.51 -15.00
C PRO A 19 -2.92 -5.25 -13.69
N ASP A 20 -1.68 -5.47 -13.29
CA ASP A 20 -1.37 -6.14 -12.03
C ASP A 20 -1.86 -5.34 -10.83
N LEU A 21 -2.06 -4.03 -10.98
CA LEU A 21 -2.56 -3.18 -9.90
C LEU A 21 -3.99 -3.52 -9.49
N LYS A 22 -4.72 -4.26 -10.31
CA LYS A 22 -6.10 -4.62 -9.98
C LYS A 22 -6.21 -5.46 -8.72
N VAL A 23 -5.18 -6.20 -8.35
CA VAL A 23 -5.21 -6.98 -7.11
C VAL A 23 -5.42 -6.07 -5.89
N LEU A 24 -4.99 -4.81 -6.00
CA LEU A 24 -5.14 -3.84 -4.91
C LEU A 24 -6.59 -3.41 -4.69
N ASP A 25 -7.50 -3.70 -5.62
CA ASP A 25 -8.93 -3.41 -5.43
C ASP A 25 -9.49 -4.09 -4.19
N LYS A 26 -8.87 -5.19 -3.76
CA LYS A 26 -9.28 -5.88 -2.53
C LYS A 26 -9.14 -4.99 -1.29
N LEU A 27 -8.29 -3.97 -1.34
CA LEU A 27 -8.06 -3.06 -0.23
C LEU A 27 -8.98 -1.84 -0.24
N VAL A 28 -9.54 -1.50 -1.38
CA VAL A 28 -10.32 -0.26 -1.53
C VAL A 28 -11.48 -0.21 -0.54
N GLY A 29 -11.64 0.93 0.12
CA GLY A 29 -12.71 1.17 1.08
C GLY A 29 -12.19 1.60 2.43
N SER A 30 -13.07 1.61 3.40
CA SER A 30 -12.76 2.01 4.77
C SER A 30 -12.80 0.79 5.69
N TRP A 31 -11.88 0.75 6.64
CA TRP A 31 -11.67 -0.40 7.51
C TRP A 31 -11.49 0.05 8.95
N ILE A 32 -11.95 -0.79 9.87
CA ILE A 32 -11.66 -0.65 11.30
C ILE A 32 -10.52 -1.60 11.64
N ALA A 33 -9.47 -1.06 12.25
CA ALA A 33 -8.35 -1.87 12.73
C ALA A 33 -8.62 -2.32 14.16
N SER A 34 -8.27 -3.57 14.46
CA SER A 34 -8.39 -4.13 15.79
C SER A 34 -7.26 -5.13 16.02
N GLY A 35 -7.26 -5.80 17.19
CA GLY A 35 -6.17 -6.66 17.62
C GLY A 35 -5.22 -5.86 18.49
N ASP A 36 -3.94 -5.85 18.13
CA ASP A 36 -2.96 -5.02 18.84
C ASP A 36 -3.00 -3.57 18.37
N THR A 37 -3.81 -3.26 17.36
CA THR A 37 -4.05 -1.92 16.86
C THR A 37 -5.49 -1.53 17.08
N ASP A 38 -5.77 -0.21 17.00
CA ASP A 38 -7.11 0.30 17.18
C ASP A 38 -7.21 1.59 16.36
N GLY A 39 -8.22 1.69 15.49
CA GLY A 39 -8.44 2.89 14.71
C GLY A 39 -9.00 2.61 13.33
N THR A 40 -8.66 3.45 12.37
CA THR A 40 -9.23 3.39 11.03
C THR A 40 -8.15 3.42 9.96
N ILE A 41 -8.42 2.72 8.86
CA ILE A 41 -7.56 2.69 7.68
C ILE A 41 -8.48 2.81 6.48
N SER A 42 -8.13 3.63 5.51
CA SER A 42 -8.92 3.72 4.29
C SER A 42 -8.00 3.72 3.07
N TYR A 43 -8.53 3.24 1.95
CA TYR A 43 -7.81 3.16 0.69
C TYR A 43 -8.70 3.67 -0.42
N GLU A 44 -8.15 4.52 -1.28
CA GLU A 44 -8.87 4.99 -2.47
C GLU A 44 -7.89 5.20 -3.62
N TRP A 45 -8.37 4.97 -4.84
CA TRP A 45 -7.54 5.23 -6.01
C TRP A 45 -7.36 6.72 -6.23
N MET A 46 -6.13 7.11 -6.48
CA MET A 46 -5.84 8.44 -7.00
C MET A 46 -6.32 8.51 -8.44
N GLU A 47 -6.73 9.68 -8.88
CA GLU A 47 -7.14 9.90 -10.26
C GLU A 47 -6.09 9.36 -11.21
N GLY A 48 -6.53 8.61 -12.23
CA GLY A 48 -5.66 7.94 -13.18
C GLY A 48 -5.45 6.46 -12.91
N GLY A 49 -5.64 6.03 -11.65
CA GLY A 49 -5.55 4.60 -11.31
C GLY A 49 -4.15 4.04 -11.21
N PHE A 50 -3.11 4.90 -11.12
CA PHE A 50 -1.72 4.45 -10.99
C PHE A 50 -1.31 4.21 -9.56
N PHE A 51 -1.96 4.88 -8.60
CA PHE A 51 -1.60 4.79 -7.19
C PHE A 51 -2.82 4.66 -6.32
N LEU A 52 -2.74 3.72 -5.39
CA LEU A 52 -3.73 3.57 -4.33
C LEU A 52 -3.25 4.37 -3.14
N VAL A 53 -4.09 5.25 -2.61
CA VAL A 53 -3.76 6.11 -1.48
C VAL A 53 -4.34 5.48 -0.22
N GLN A 54 -3.48 5.26 0.77
CA GLN A 54 -3.90 4.75 2.06
C GLN A 54 -3.82 5.86 3.10
N HIS A 55 -4.85 5.99 3.91
CA HIS A 55 -4.87 6.86 5.08
C HIS A 55 -4.93 5.98 6.32
N VAL A 56 -3.99 6.19 7.25
CA VAL A 56 -3.91 5.42 8.49
C VAL A 56 -4.12 6.38 9.66
N ASP A 57 -4.96 5.98 10.59
CA ASP A 57 -5.16 6.69 11.86
C ASP A 57 -5.43 5.65 12.93
N ILE A 58 -4.37 5.14 13.53
CA ILE A 58 -4.45 4.04 14.49
C ILE A 58 -3.67 4.37 15.76
N THR A 59 -3.97 3.63 16.80
CA THR A 59 -3.15 3.59 18.02
C THR A 59 -2.44 2.24 18.05
N LEU A 60 -1.13 2.26 18.26
CA LEU A 60 -0.29 1.09 18.33
C LEU A 60 0.66 1.24 19.51
N PHE A 61 0.63 0.29 20.44
CA PHE A 61 1.45 0.32 21.66
C PHE A 61 1.32 1.66 22.41
N GLY A 62 0.10 2.20 22.47
CA GLY A 62 -0.18 3.45 23.16
C GLY A 62 0.19 4.71 22.40
N HIS A 63 0.70 4.59 21.19
CA HIS A 63 1.07 5.74 20.36
C HIS A 63 0.12 5.90 19.20
N ARG A 64 -0.29 7.14 18.92
CA ARG A 64 -1.09 7.44 17.75
C ARG A 64 -0.22 7.53 16.53
N VAL A 65 -0.56 6.76 15.51
CA VAL A 65 0.13 6.75 14.23
C VAL A 65 -0.84 7.26 13.18
N LYS A 66 -0.48 8.37 12.54
CA LYS A 66 -1.20 8.86 11.36
C LYS A 66 -0.24 8.83 10.19
N ALA A 67 -0.69 8.27 9.08
CA ALA A 67 0.18 8.13 7.92
C ALA A 67 -0.61 8.23 6.64
N ILE A 68 0.10 8.60 5.58
CA ILE A 68 -0.40 8.51 4.21
C ILE A 68 0.59 7.65 3.45
N GLU A 69 0.08 6.70 2.69
CA GLU A 69 0.92 5.81 1.91
C GLU A 69 0.42 5.79 0.47
N MET A 70 1.36 5.87 -0.50
CA MET A 70 1.07 5.79 -1.92
C MET A 70 1.60 4.46 -2.42
N ILE A 71 0.71 3.64 -3.00
CA ILE A 71 1.01 2.27 -3.41
C ILE A 71 0.83 2.12 -4.92
N GLY A 72 1.87 1.63 -5.60
CA GLY A 72 1.83 1.44 -7.05
C GLY A 72 3.20 1.07 -7.58
N HIS A 73 3.43 1.28 -8.86
CA HIS A 73 4.76 1.10 -9.44
C HIS A 73 5.49 2.43 -9.33
N LEU A 74 6.51 2.50 -8.48
CA LEU A 74 7.29 3.72 -8.32
C LEU A 74 8.06 3.98 -9.60
N GLN A 75 7.98 5.21 -10.09
CA GLN A 75 8.59 5.57 -11.37
C GLN A 75 9.22 6.95 -11.26
N PRO A 76 10.51 7.03 -10.90
CA PRO A 76 11.20 8.33 -10.94
C PRO A 76 11.05 8.92 -12.33
N PHE A 77 10.89 10.24 -12.39
CA PHE A 77 10.60 10.91 -13.65
C PHE A 77 11.67 10.58 -14.70
N GLY A 78 11.21 10.14 -15.86
CA GLY A 78 12.10 9.76 -16.97
C GLY A 78 12.61 8.33 -16.91
N GLU A 79 12.25 7.57 -15.87
CA GLU A 79 12.70 6.19 -15.70
C GLU A 79 11.56 5.21 -15.91
N GLN A 80 11.89 3.94 -15.96
CA GLN A 80 10.90 2.88 -16.04
C GLN A 80 10.24 2.65 -14.68
N PRO A 81 8.97 2.23 -14.67
CA PRO A 81 8.32 1.89 -13.40
C PRO A 81 8.97 0.68 -12.77
N SER A 82 8.90 0.60 -11.45
CA SER A 82 9.40 -0.57 -10.71
C SER A 82 8.65 -1.82 -11.17
N PRO A 83 9.34 -2.98 -11.24
CA PRO A 83 8.67 -4.22 -11.61
C PRO A 83 7.70 -4.70 -10.54
N ASP A 84 8.00 -4.43 -9.27
CA ASP A 84 7.13 -4.80 -8.16
C ASP A 84 6.19 -3.66 -7.80
N ILE A 85 5.04 -4.00 -7.22
CA ILE A 85 4.17 -3.00 -6.61
C ILE A 85 4.85 -2.55 -5.33
N ARG A 86 5.12 -1.27 -5.24
CA ARG A 86 5.86 -0.67 -4.13
C ARG A 86 5.05 0.44 -3.50
N SER A 87 5.49 0.88 -2.35
CA SER A 87 4.84 2.01 -1.71
C SER A 87 5.85 2.88 -0.98
N ARG A 88 5.42 4.09 -0.67
CA ARG A 88 6.11 4.96 0.25
C ARG A 88 5.10 5.58 1.18
N ALA A 89 5.37 5.49 2.47
CA ALA A 89 4.52 6.02 3.52
C ALA A 89 5.22 7.16 4.23
N TYR A 90 4.40 8.08 4.73
CA TYR A 90 4.86 9.27 5.48
C TYR A 90 4.03 9.31 6.74
N ASP A 91 4.66 9.32 7.91
CA ASP A 91 3.91 9.28 9.16
C ASP A 91 4.08 10.57 9.98
N ASN A 92 3.29 10.66 11.05
CA ASN A 92 3.25 11.84 11.89
C ASN A 92 4.47 11.99 12.82
N SER A 93 5.42 11.06 12.74
CA SER A 93 6.71 11.19 13.44
C SER A 93 7.84 11.58 12.49
N GLY A 94 7.51 11.83 11.23
CA GLY A 94 8.49 12.23 10.23
C GLY A 94 9.20 11.08 9.54
N ASN A 95 8.76 9.85 9.77
CA ASN A 95 9.37 8.71 9.10
C ASN A 95 8.86 8.57 7.67
N THR A 96 9.74 8.15 6.77
CA THR A 96 9.35 7.65 5.46
C THR A 96 9.70 6.16 5.42
N LEU A 97 8.76 5.38 4.93
CA LEU A 97 8.86 3.91 4.95
C LEU A 97 8.53 3.38 3.57
N ASP A 98 9.39 2.50 3.07
CA ASP A 98 9.20 1.89 1.76
C ASP A 98 8.80 0.44 1.92
N TYR A 99 7.85 -0.03 1.10
CA TYR A 99 7.36 -1.40 1.16
C TYR A 99 7.19 -1.98 -0.23
N VAL A 100 7.12 -3.32 -0.29
CA VAL A 100 6.73 -4.07 -1.48
C VAL A 100 5.44 -4.81 -1.14
N TYR A 101 4.44 -4.73 -2.01
CA TYR A 101 3.14 -5.36 -1.83
C TYR A 101 2.97 -6.53 -2.79
N GLU A 102 2.34 -7.60 -2.31
CA GLU A 102 1.96 -8.71 -3.16
C GLU A 102 0.65 -9.29 -2.63
N ILE A 103 -0.31 -9.53 -3.53
CA ILE A 103 -1.56 -10.19 -3.18
C ILE A 103 -1.70 -11.40 -4.09
N ASN A 104 -1.72 -12.59 -3.49
CA ASN A 104 -1.91 -13.84 -4.19
C ASN A 104 -3.17 -14.52 -3.66
N GLY A 105 -4.21 -14.58 -4.49
CA GLY A 105 -5.49 -15.10 -4.02
C GLY A 105 -5.99 -14.24 -2.87
N ASN A 106 -6.15 -14.83 -1.70
CA ASN A 106 -6.61 -14.13 -0.50
C ASN A 106 -5.47 -13.76 0.44
N GLU A 107 -4.23 -13.98 0.05
CA GLU A 107 -3.09 -13.66 0.90
C GLU A 107 -2.49 -12.30 0.53
N LEU A 108 -2.33 -11.46 1.54
CA LEU A 108 -1.67 -10.17 1.41
C LEU A 108 -0.30 -10.25 2.08
N MET A 109 0.76 -9.92 1.32
CA MET A 109 2.11 -9.79 1.86
C MET A 109 2.60 -8.36 1.65
N ILE A 110 3.19 -7.80 2.69
CA ILE A 110 3.84 -6.48 2.63
C ILE A 110 5.23 -6.63 3.24
N TRP A 111 6.27 -6.36 2.46
CA TRP A 111 7.65 -6.45 2.96
C TRP A 111 8.23 -5.06 3.13
N GLY A 112 8.98 -4.85 4.21
CA GLY A 112 9.71 -3.61 4.42
C GLY A 112 10.92 -3.55 3.52
N GLY A 113 10.98 -2.57 2.62
CA GLY A 113 12.12 -2.37 1.73
C GLY A 113 12.10 -3.24 0.50
N GLU A 114 12.36 -4.52 0.65
CA GLU A 114 12.46 -5.46 -0.48
C GLU A 114 11.71 -6.74 -0.20
N LYS A 115 11.26 -7.39 -1.26
CA LYS A 115 10.59 -8.68 -1.16
C LYS A 115 11.53 -9.67 -0.48
N GLY A 116 10.97 -10.42 0.48
CA GLY A 116 11.77 -11.37 1.26
C GLY A 116 12.40 -10.77 2.51
N SER A 117 12.14 -9.51 2.81
CA SER A 117 12.65 -8.85 4.01
C SER A 117 12.23 -9.61 5.27
N PRO A 118 13.07 -9.61 6.32
CA PRO A 118 12.69 -10.19 7.61
C PRO A 118 11.62 -9.36 8.34
N ALA A 119 11.33 -8.16 7.88
CA ALA A 119 10.24 -7.34 8.39
C ALA A 119 9.10 -7.36 7.37
N TYR A 120 7.96 -7.95 7.75
CA TYR A 120 6.86 -8.09 6.81
C TYR A 120 5.51 -8.20 7.51
N TYR A 121 4.46 -7.95 6.75
CA TYR A 121 3.08 -8.24 7.14
C TYR A 121 2.60 -9.43 6.31
N LYS A 122 1.91 -10.36 6.97
CA LYS A 122 1.23 -11.45 6.28
C LYS A 122 -0.19 -11.52 6.78
N GLY A 123 -1.15 -11.36 5.88
CA GLY A 123 -2.56 -11.37 6.21
C GLY A 123 -3.38 -12.17 5.23
N GLN A 124 -4.55 -12.60 5.70
CA GLN A 124 -5.46 -13.41 4.94
C GLN A 124 -6.81 -12.71 4.86
N PHE A 125 -7.32 -12.51 3.65
CA PHE A 125 -8.68 -12.03 3.46
C PHE A 125 -9.67 -13.15 3.70
N SER A 126 -10.80 -12.81 4.33
CA SER A 126 -11.92 -13.74 4.44
C SER A 126 -12.51 -13.99 3.04
N PRO A 127 -13.28 -15.08 2.88
CA PRO A 127 -13.86 -15.39 1.56
C PRO A 127 -14.67 -14.25 0.95
N ASP A 128 -15.36 -13.46 1.78
CA ASP A 128 -16.16 -12.32 1.29
C ASP A 128 -15.33 -11.06 1.09
N GLY A 129 -14.03 -11.09 1.44
CA GLY A 129 -13.14 -9.95 1.29
C GLY A 129 -13.32 -8.85 2.32
N ASN A 130 -14.15 -9.05 3.34
CA ASN A 130 -14.51 -7.97 4.28
C ASN A 130 -13.69 -7.98 5.56
N VAL A 131 -12.83 -8.98 5.75
CA VAL A 131 -11.93 -9.05 6.91
C VAL A 131 -10.56 -9.45 6.42
N ASN A 132 -9.53 -8.80 6.93
CA ASN A 132 -8.14 -9.22 6.71
C ASN A 132 -7.51 -9.42 8.08
N THR A 133 -7.07 -10.63 8.35
CA THR A 133 -6.45 -10.98 9.63
C THR A 133 -4.99 -11.33 9.39
N GLY A 134 -4.10 -10.68 10.12
CA GLY A 134 -2.69 -10.93 9.92
C GLY A 134 -1.82 -10.40 11.03
N GLU A 135 -0.53 -10.37 10.76
CA GLU A 135 0.42 -9.82 11.71
C GLU A 135 1.63 -9.24 11.02
N TRP A 136 2.18 -8.21 11.63
CA TRP A 136 3.50 -7.69 11.32
C TRP A 136 4.52 -8.49 12.10
N VAL A 137 5.57 -8.92 11.40
CA VAL A 137 6.67 -9.70 11.98
C VAL A 137 7.94 -8.90 11.77
N TYR A 138 8.69 -8.69 12.85
CA TYR A 138 9.99 -8.02 12.84
C TYR A 138 11.03 -8.95 13.46
N PRO A 139 12.32 -8.74 13.21
CA PRO A 139 13.34 -9.59 13.83
C PRO A 139 13.28 -9.66 15.36
N ASP A 140 12.78 -8.58 16.00
CA ASP A 140 12.74 -8.49 17.46
C ASP A 140 11.32 -8.35 18.01
N GLY A 141 10.31 -8.74 17.24
CA GLY A 141 8.94 -8.66 17.72
C GLY A 141 7.93 -8.60 16.60
N GLY A 142 6.80 -7.96 16.89
CA GLY A 142 5.72 -7.81 15.92
C GLY A 142 4.40 -7.54 16.62
N TYR A 143 3.34 -7.53 15.85
CA TYR A 143 2.01 -7.34 16.41
C TYR A 143 0.93 -7.85 15.46
N LYS A 144 -0.22 -8.21 16.04
CA LYS A 144 -1.36 -8.72 15.26
C LYS A 144 -2.32 -7.61 14.93
N SER A 145 -2.90 -7.70 13.75
CA SER A 145 -3.85 -6.70 13.26
C SER A 145 -4.95 -7.38 12.48
N THR A 146 -6.19 -6.93 12.72
CA THR A 146 -7.34 -7.34 11.94
C THR A 146 -7.98 -6.09 11.38
N MET A 147 -8.28 -6.10 10.09
CA MET A 147 -9.04 -5.03 9.45
C MET A 147 -10.41 -5.56 9.09
N THR A 148 -11.45 -4.85 9.50
CA THR A 148 -12.83 -5.18 9.17
C THR A 148 -13.43 -4.05 8.35
N ARG A 149 -13.98 -4.38 7.18
CA ARG A 149 -14.51 -3.38 6.26
C ARG A 149 -15.74 -2.72 6.84
N VAL A 150 -15.80 -1.40 6.73
CA VAL A 150 -16.97 -0.61 7.11
C VAL A 150 -17.97 -0.65 5.97
N LYS A 151 -19.23 -0.91 6.30
CA LYS A 151 -20.29 -0.98 5.30
C LYS A 151 -21.19 0.22 5.34
#